data_29050d2e58a5374b5c4f1d943fafef51
#
_entry.id   29050d2e58a5374b5c4f1d943fafef51
#
_cell.length_a   1.000
_cell.length_b   1.000
_cell.length_c   1.000
_cell.angle_alpha   90.00
_cell.angle_beta   90.00
_cell.angle_gamma   90.00
#
_symmetry.space_group_name_H-M   'P 1'
#
loop_
_entity.id
_entity.type
_entity.pdbx_description
1 polymer ?
#
loop_
_entity_poly.entity_id
_entity_poly.type
_entity_poly.pdbx_seq_one_letter_code
_entity_poly.pdbx_strand_id
1 'polypeptide(L)'
;MTLIKSISGIRGTIGGRAGDTLNPLDIVKFVSAYATFIARKHPGKKLKIVVGRDARISGPMVKNVVCGTLMGIGADVVNIGLATTPTTELAVRMSGADGGIIITASHNPRHWNALKLLNEEGEFLTAADGAEVLDIAEREDFVYADVDGLGSYTDDDSFDERHIEEVMNLELLDLEAVKNRKFRVVVDSINSVGGVILPKLLDRLGVEYKFLNGEATGDFAHNPEPIAANLTGIMDEVAKGGYDLGIVVD
;
A
#
# COMPACT_ATOMS: atom_id res chain seq x y z
N MET A 1 3.02 -18.14 -16.87
CA MET A 1 3.16 -17.97 -15.39
C MET A 1 3.68 -16.57 -15.11
N THR A 2 2.94 -15.77 -14.34
CA THR A 2 3.32 -14.40 -13.94
C THR A 2 3.45 -14.26 -12.42
N LEU A 3 3.12 -15.31 -11.64
CA LEU A 3 3.27 -15.29 -10.20
C LEU A 3 4.76 -15.24 -9.83
N ILE A 4 5.17 -14.12 -9.23
CA ILE A 4 6.54 -13.87 -8.77
C ILE A 4 6.50 -13.84 -7.25
N LYS A 5 7.29 -14.71 -6.65
CA LYS A 5 7.48 -14.82 -5.21
C LYS A 5 8.87 -14.25 -4.91
N SER A 6 8.94 -13.13 -4.24
CA SER A 6 10.21 -12.45 -3.97
C SER A 6 10.21 -11.85 -2.56
N ILE A 7 11.36 -11.40 -2.12
CA ILE A 7 11.55 -10.68 -0.84
C ILE A 7 10.63 -9.45 -0.77
N SER A 8 10.41 -8.76 -1.89
CA SER A 8 9.54 -7.58 -1.96
C SER A 8 8.04 -7.92 -2.00
N GLY A 9 7.66 -9.18 -1.79
CA GLY A 9 6.29 -9.65 -1.74
C GLY A 9 5.91 -10.60 -2.87
N ILE A 10 4.63 -10.92 -2.90
CA ILE A 10 4.01 -11.85 -3.84
C ILE A 10 3.24 -11.05 -4.88
N ARG A 11 3.66 -11.06 -6.12
CA ARG A 11 3.03 -10.30 -7.20
C ARG A 11 2.69 -11.15 -8.41
N GLY A 12 1.66 -10.76 -9.14
CA GLY A 12 1.26 -11.43 -10.38
C GLY A 12 0.13 -10.70 -11.09
N THR A 13 -0.17 -11.16 -12.29
CA THR A 13 -1.38 -10.72 -12.99
C THR A 13 -2.62 -11.29 -12.31
N ILE A 14 -3.69 -10.51 -12.26
CA ILE A 14 -4.95 -10.96 -11.65
C ILE A 14 -5.69 -11.92 -12.58
N GLY A 15 -6.24 -13.00 -12.01
CA GLY A 15 -6.99 -14.03 -12.73
C GLY A 15 -6.11 -15.20 -13.16
N GLY A 16 -6.66 -16.13 -13.95
CA GLY A 16 -5.95 -17.31 -14.42
C GLY A 16 -6.00 -18.49 -13.44
N ARG A 17 -5.03 -19.42 -13.56
CA ARG A 17 -4.98 -20.63 -12.73
C ARG A 17 -4.20 -20.39 -11.45
N ALA A 18 -4.59 -21.09 -10.37
CA ALA A 18 -3.85 -21.10 -9.12
C ALA A 18 -2.39 -21.55 -9.34
N GLY A 19 -1.46 -20.83 -8.72
CA GLY A 19 -0.02 -21.06 -8.87
C GLY A 19 0.63 -20.40 -10.09
N ASP A 20 -0.15 -19.96 -11.09
CA ASP A 20 0.38 -19.30 -12.28
C ASP A 20 0.31 -17.77 -12.23
N THR A 21 -0.64 -17.24 -11.47
CA THR A 21 -0.98 -15.82 -11.39
C THR A 21 -1.38 -15.48 -9.95
N LEU A 22 -1.62 -14.22 -9.64
CA LEU A 22 -2.17 -13.82 -8.34
C LEU A 22 -3.71 -13.94 -8.37
N ASN A 23 -4.24 -14.97 -7.75
CA ASN A 23 -5.66 -15.27 -7.66
C ASN A 23 -6.09 -15.52 -6.21
N PRO A 24 -7.40 -15.67 -5.90
CA PRO A 24 -7.86 -15.81 -4.53
C PRO A 24 -7.21 -16.96 -3.73
N LEU A 25 -6.93 -18.10 -4.35
CA LEU A 25 -6.29 -19.23 -3.65
C LEU A 25 -4.84 -18.92 -3.27
N ASP A 26 -4.09 -18.29 -4.18
CA ASP A 26 -2.73 -17.85 -3.89
C ASP A 26 -2.71 -16.76 -2.81
N ILE A 27 -3.68 -15.82 -2.83
CA ILE A 27 -3.81 -14.81 -1.78
C ILE A 27 -4.03 -15.48 -0.41
N VAL A 28 -5.00 -16.40 -0.31
CA VAL A 28 -5.25 -17.15 0.95
C VAL A 28 -3.98 -17.84 1.41
N LYS A 29 -3.31 -18.56 0.53
CA LYS A 29 -2.10 -19.32 0.84
C LYS A 29 -0.99 -18.45 1.43
N PHE A 30 -0.64 -17.35 0.76
CA PHE A 30 0.46 -16.48 1.19
C PHE A 30 0.10 -15.61 2.40
N VAL A 31 -1.14 -15.17 2.52
CA VAL A 31 -1.60 -14.42 3.71
C VAL A 31 -1.63 -15.31 4.94
N SER A 32 -2.07 -16.57 4.82
CA SER A 32 -2.03 -17.54 5.91
C SER A 32 -0.60 -17.84 6.36
N ALA A 33 0.31 -18.03 5.40
CA ALA A 33 1.72 -18.25 5.70
C ALA A 33 2.36 -17.02 6.39
N TYR A 34 2.08 -15.82 5.90
CA TYR A 34 2.56 -14.59 6.51
C TYR A 34 2.04 -14.42 7.94
N ALA A 35 0.74 -14.57 8.18
CA ALA A 35 0.17 -14.46 9.52
C ALA A 35 0.76 -15.50 10.47
N THR A 36 0.98 -16.74 10.00
CA THR A 36 1.64 -17.79 10.78
C THR A 36 3.09 -17.42 11.11
N PHE A 37 3.83 -16.86 10.16
CA PHE A 37 5.19 -16.35 10.39
C PHE A 37 5.21 -15.29 11.49
N ILE A 38 4.32 -14.30 11.42
CA ILE A 38 4.21 -13.25 12.45
C ILE A 38 3.82 -13.87 13.81
N ALA A 39 2.87 -14.82 13.85
CA ALA A 39 2.47 -15.51 15.08
C ALA A 39 3.64 -16.25 15.77
N ARG A 40 4.53 -16.84 15.00
CA ARG A 40 5.74 -17.50 15.54
C ARG A 40 6.72 -16.54 16.19
N LYS A 41 6.79 -15.29 15.70
CA LYS A 41 7.58 -14.22 16.34
C LYS A 41 6.94 -13.66 17.62
N HIS A 42 5.60 -13.79 17.76
CA HIS A 42 4.83 -13.27 18.89
C HIS A 42 4.00 -14.36 19.58
N PRO A 43 4.62 -15.40 20.19
CA PRO A 43 3.92 -16.55 20.72
C PRO A 43 2.92 -16.17 21.82
N GLY A 44 1.68 -16.64 21.69
CA GLY A 44 0.60 -16.40 22.64
C GLY A 44 -0.07 -15.01 22.55
N LYS A 45 0.36 -14.16 21.65
CA LYS A 45 -0.26 -12.85 21.40
C LYS A 45 -1.35 -12.97 20.33
N LYS A 46 -2.49 -12.31 20.55
CA LYS A 46 -3.47 -12.08 19.48
C LYS A 46 -2.89 -11.03 18.54
N LEU A 47 -2.70 -11.40 17.29
CA LEU A 47 -2.07 -10.52 16.29
C LEU A 47 -2.97 -9.36 15.90
N LYS A 48 -2.35 -8.22 15.58
CA LYS A 48 -2.96 -7.08 14.91
C LYS A 48 -2.20 -6.80 13.62
N ILE A 49 -2.91 -6.79 12.49
CA ILE A 49 -2.31 -6.58 11.16
C ILE A 49 -2.98 -5.39 10.48
N VAL A 50 -2.18 -4.44 10.02
CA VAL A 50 -2.64 -3.31 9.21
C VAL A 50 -2.75 -3.74 7.75
N VAL A 51 -3.81 -3.30 7.07
CA VAL A 51 -4.01 -3.53 5.63
C VAL A 51 -4.30 -2.22 4.94
N GLY A 52 -3.42 -1.81 4.02
CA GLY A 52 -3.61 -0.66 3.13
C GLY A 52 -3.56 -1.08 1.66
N ARG A 53 -4.10 -0.28 0.76
CA ARG A 53 -4.08 -0.57 -0.68
C ARG A 53 -3.98 0.67 -1.54
N ASP A 54 -3.45 0.51 -2.76
CA ASP A 54 -3.61 1.50 -3.81
C ASP A 54 -5.03 1.47 -4.44
N ALA A 55 -5.25 2.30 -5.47
CA ALA A 55 -6.55 2.40 -6.12
C ALA A 55 -6.78 1.34 -7.21
N ARG A 56 -5.87 0.39 -7.46
CA ARG A 56 -6.03 -0.64 -8.51
C ARG A 56 -7.42 -1.26 -8.48
N ILE A 57 -8.03 -1.43 -9.66
CA ILE A 57 -9.39 -1.98 -9.83
C ILE A 57 -9.56 -3.33 -9.13
N SER A 58 -8.50 -4.15 -9.10
CA SER A 58 -8.52 -5.44 -8.38
C SER A 58 -8.40 -5.30 -6.85
N GLY A 59 -8.03 -4.11 -6.35
CA GLY A 59 -7.77 -3.85 -4.94
C GLY A 59 -8.90 -4.28 -3.99
N PRO A 60 -10.17 -3.93 -4.24
CA PRO A 60 -11.27 -4.33 -3.37
C PRO A 60 -11.41 -5.86 -3.23
N MET A 61 -11.30 -6.60 -4.33
CA MET A 61 -11.35 -8.07 -4.31
C MET A 61 -10.19 -8.64 -3.50
N VAL A 62 -8.95 -8.22 -3.79
CA VAL A 62 -7.75 -8.69 -3.10
C VAL A 62 -7.85 -8.37 -1.60
N LYS A 63 -8.24 -7.13 -1.24
CA LYS A 63 -8.43 -6.71 0.16
C LYS A 63 -9.42 -7.62 0.90
N ASN A 64 -10.56 -7.92 0.28
CA ASN A 64 -11.58 -8.76 0.93
C ASN A 64 -11.05 -10.16 1.23
N VAL A 65 -10.28 -10.77 0.32
CA VAL A 65 -9.65 -12.07 0.54
C VAL A 65 -8.59 -11.98 1.63
N VAL A 66 -7.73 -10.96 1.59
CA VAL A 66 -6.69 -10.72 2.60
C VAL A 66 -7.30 -10.60 4.00
N CYS A 67 -8.26 -9.67 4.16
CA CYS A 67 -8.86 -9.41 5.47
C CYS A 67 -9.62 -10.63 6.00
N GLY A 68 -10.40 -11.31 5.14
CA GLY A 68 -11.10 -12.54 5.53
C GLY A 68 -10.15 -13.66 5.96
N THR A 69 -9.01 -13.81 5.27
CA THR A 69 -7.99 -14.81 5.62
C THR A 69 -7.32 -14.48 6.95
N LEU A 70 -6.94 -13.23 7.18
CA LEU A 70 -6.35 -12.78 8.44
C LEU A 70 -7.30 -13.02 9.63
N MET A 71 -8.58 -12.63 9.49
CA MET A 71 -9.58 -12.92 10.51
C MET A 71 -9.74 -14.43 10.76
N GLY A 72 -9.77 -15.22 9.68
CA GLY A 72 -9.88 -16.67 9.75
C GLY A 72 -8.72 -17.35 10.46
N ILE A 73 -7.52 -16.75 10.44
CA ILE A 73 -6.35 -17.26 11.17
C ILE A 73 -6.24 -16.69 12.60
N GLY A 74 -7.18 -15.83 13.00
CA GLY A 74 -7.29 -15.28 14.35
C GLY A 74 -6.63 -13.91 14.53
N ALA A 75 -6.16 -13.25 13.46
CA ALA A 75 -5.57 -11.91 13.54
C ALA A 75 -6.64 -10.80 13.45
N ASP A 76 -6.54 -9.81 14.32
CA ASP A 76 -7.32 -8.58 14.23
C ASP A 76 -6.80 -7.72 13.06
N VAL A 77 -7.71 -7.21 12.24
CA VAL A 77 -7.40 -6.43 11.05
C VAL A 77 -7.74 -4.96 11.27
N VAL A 78 -6.78 -4.08 11.00
CA VAL A 78 -7.00 -2.63 10.86
C VAL A 78 -6.89 -2.28 9.39
N ASN A 79 -8.03 -2.08 8.72
CA ASN A 79 -8.07 -1.65 7.33
C ASN A 79 -7.98 -0.13 7.25
N ILE A 80 -6.94 0.38 6.64
CA ILE A 80 -6.73 1.83 6.47
C ILE A 80 -7.18 2.34 5.08
N GLY A 81 -7.83 1.48 4.30
CA GLY A 81 -8.44 1.85 3.03
C GLY A 81 -7.44 2.15 1.93
N LEU A 82 -7.71 3.22 1.17
CA LEU A 82 -6.81 3.76 0.15
C LEU A 82 -5.66 4.50 0.85
N ALA A 83 -4.46 3.98 0.74
CA ALA A 83 -3.29 4.52 1.42
C ALA A 83 -2.03 4.36 0.56
N THR A 84 -1.10 5.29 0.72
CA THR A 84 0.23 5.15 0.11
C THR A 84 1.05 4.08 0.82
N THR A 85 2.10 3.60 0.17
CA THR A 85 3.08 2.69 0.79
C THR A 85 3.59 3.27 2.12
N PRO A 86 4.16 4.51 2.18
CA PRO A 86 4.65 5.05 3.45
C PRO A 86 3.54 5.30 4.49
N THR A 87 2.31 5.61 4.08
CA THR A 87 1.19 5.70 5.04
C THR A 87 0.93 4.36 5.72
N THR A 88 0.99 3.26 4.95
CA THR A 88 0.77 1.92 5.53
C THR A 88 1.92 1.49 6.44
N GLU A 89 3.16 1.77 6.06
CA GLU A 89 4.36 1.54 6.88
C GLU A 89 4.28 2.28 8.23
N LEU A 90 3.93 3.57 8.21
CA LEU A 90 3.72 4.35 9.41
C LEU A 90 2.54 3.85 10.24
N ALA A 91 1.44 3.43 9.61
CA ALA A 91 0.27 2.93 10.30
C ALA A 91 0.57 1.68 11.14
N VAL A 92 1.45 0.77 10.66
CA VAL A 92 1.92 -0.38 11.45
C VAL A 92 2.53 0.10 12.77
N ARG A 93 3.52 1.00 12.70
CA ARG A 93 4.19 1.53 13.89
C ARG A 93 3.25 2.30 14.81
N MET A 94 2.47 3.24 14.24
CA MET A 94 1.59 4.12 15.00
C MET A 94 0.46 3.39 15.70
N SER A 95 0.00 2.26 15.16
CA SER A 95 -1.04 1.45 15.79
C SER A 95 -0.50 0.37 16.73
N GLY A 96 0.83 0.19 16.79
CA GLY A 96 1.46 -0.93 17.50
C GLY A 96 1.02 -2.28 16.96
N ALA A 97 0.85 -2.39 15.65
CA ALA A 97 0.52 -3.63 14.97
C ALA A 97 1.74 -4.55 14.87
N ASP A 98 1.50 -5.85 14.75
CA ASP A 98 2.54 -6.86 14.67
C ASP A 98 3.08 -7.03 13.24
N GLY A 99 2.44 -6.37 12.28
CA GLY A 99 2.85 -6.34 10.89
C GLY A 99 1.81 -5.67 10.01
N GLY A 100 2.05 -5.70 8.70
CA GLY A 100 1.15 -5.08 7.73
C GLY A 100 1.21 -5.72 6.36
N ILE A 101 0.16 -5.47 5.57
CA ILE A 101 0.09 -5.87 4.17
C ILE A 101 -0.28 -4.65 3.33
N ILE A 102 0.59 -4.31 2.36
CA ILE A 102 0.26 -3.29 1.34
C ILE A 102 -0.16 -4.01 0.07
N ILE A 103 -1.37 -3.73 -0.39
CA ILE A 103 -1.92 -4.30 -1.61
C ILE A 103 -1.66 -3.33 -2.76
N THR A 104 -0.55 -3.51 -3.44
CA THR A 104 -0.10 -2.66 -4.56
C THR A 104 0.97 -3.35 -5.39
N ALA A 105 0.93 -3.20 -6.68
CA ALA A 105 2.00 -3.63 -7.59
C ALA A 105 2.87 -2.45 -8.07
N SER A 106 2.88 -1.30 -7.34
CA SER A 106 3.68 -0.12 -7.68
C SER A 106 3.47 0.29 -9.15
N HIS A 107 4.53 0.50 -9.92
CA HIS A 107 4.49 0.90 -11.32
C HIS A 107 4.14 -0.22 -12.34
N ASN A 108 3.80 -1.42 -11.90
CA ASN A 108 3.36 -2.46 -12.83
C ASN A 108 2.02 -2.09 -13.50
N PRO A 109 1.76 -2.55 -14.73
CA PRO A 109 0.52 -2.27 -15.44
C PRO A 109 -0.75 -2.65 -14.66
N ARG A 110 -1.90 -2.07 -15.03
CA ARG A 110 -3.19 -2.18 -14.30
C ARG A 110 -3.67 -3.59 -13.99
N HIS A 111 -3.30 -4.58 -14.78
CA HIS A 111 -3.69 -5.99 -14.61
C HIS A 111 -2.83 -6.75 -13.58
N TRP A 112 -1.83 -6.10 -12.98
CA TRP A 112 -1.01 -6.63 -11.90
C TRP A 112 -1.56 -6.20 -10.54
N ASN A 113 -1.32 -7.03 -9.52
CA ASN A 113 -1.40 -6.64 -8.13
C ASN A 113 -0.36 -7.43 -7.30
N ALA A 114 -0.17 -7.05 -6.05
CA ALA A 114 0.75 -7.74 -5.16
C ALA A 114 0.36 -7.60 -3.69
N LEU A 115 0.93 -8.48 -2.88
CA LEU A 115 0.96 -8.44 -1.43
C LEU A 115 2.38 -8.08 -1.01
N LYS A 116 2.60 -6.89 -0.52
CA LYS A 116 3.86 -6.46 0.10
C LYS A 116 3.73 -6.65 1.60
N LEU A 117 4.64 -7.40 2.21
CA LEU A 117 4.57 -7.86 3.58
C LEU A 117 5.51 -7.04 4.47
N LEU A 118 4.99 -6.53 5.58
CA LEU A 118 5.71 -5.69 6.54
C LEU A 118 5.91 -6.41 7.87
N ASN A 119 7.00 -6.10 8.56
CA ASN A 119 7.25 -6.47 9.95
C ASN A 119 6.56 -5.48 10.93
N GLU A 120 6.77 -5.67 12.22
CA GLU A 120 6.24 -4.83 13.30
C GLU A 120 6.77 -3.39 13.30
N GLU A 121 7.93 -3.15 12.67
CA GLU A 121 8.52 -1.82 12.51
C GLU A 121 7.97 -1.08 11.27
N GLY A 122 7.07 -1.71 10.51
CA GLY A 122 6.55 -1.17 9.26
C GLY A 122 7.52 -1.26 8.09
N GLU A 123 8.54 -2.10 8.20
CA GLU A 123 9.54 -2.32 7.16
C GLU A 123 9.21 -3.57 6.33
N PHE A 124 9.67 -3.61 5.09
CA PHE A 124 9.57 -4.84 4.29
C PHE A 124 10.32 -5.99 4.95
N LEU A 125 9.78 -7.19 4.82
CA LEU A 125 10.44 -8.40 5.30
C LEU A 125 11.85 -8.55 4.71
N THR A 126 12.77 -9.04 5.53
CA THR A 126 14.12 -9.40 5.06
C THR A 126 14.09 -10.61 4.12
N ALA A 127 15.21 -10.88 3.45
CA ALA A 127 15.35 -12.07 2.60
C ALA A 127 15.11 -13.38 3.38
N ALA A 128 15.59 -13.43 4.62
CA ALA A 128 15.41 -14.59 5.49
C ALA A 128 13.95 -14.77 5.90
N ASP A 129 13.28 -13.68 6.32
CA ASP A 129 11.86 -13.70 6.69
C ASP A 129 10.99 -14.11 5.50
N GLY A 130 11.25 -13.54 4.32
CA GLY A 130 10.52 -13.89 3.09
C GLY A 130 10.70 -15.36 2.70
N ALA A 131 11.90 -15.92 2.86
CA ALA A 131 12.15 -17.34 2.61
C ALA A 131 11.37 -18.24 3.60
N GLU A 132 11.26 -17.85 4.87
CA GLU A 132 10.46 -18.58 5.86
C GLU A 132 8.96 -18.55 5.53
N VAL A 133 8.43 -17.37 5.12
CA VAL A 133 7.03 -17.25 4.67
C VAL A 133 6.76 -18.16 3.46
N LEU A 134 7.67 -18.23 2.50
CA LEU A 134 7.52 -19.09 1.33
C LEU A 134 7.58 -20.58 1.69
N ASP A 135 8.43 -20.98 2.63
CA ASP A 135 8.52 -22.35 3.12
C ASP A 135 7.25 -22.78 3.88
N ILE A 136 6.70 -21.90 4.74
CA ILE A 136 5.40 -22.11 5.39
C ILE A 136 4.30 -22.26 4.33
N ALA A 137 4.28 -21.40 3.33
CA ALA A 137 3.30 -21.47 2.25
C ALA A 137 3.41 -22.76 1.44
N GLU A 138 4.61 -23.24 1.14
CA GLU A 138 4.83 -24.48 0.39
C GLU A 138 4.35 -25.71 1.13
N ARG A 139 4.61 -25.76 2.41
CA ARG A 139 4.19 -26.86 3.29
C ARG A 139 2.74 -26.75 3.77
N GLU A 140 2.08 -25.60 3.49
CA GLU A 140 0.74 -25.28 4.02
C GLU A 140 0.67 -25.43 5.55
N ASP A 141 1.78 -25.07 6.24
CA ASP A 141 1.96 -25.21 7.66
C ASP A 141 1.31 -24.04 8.44
N PHE A 142 0.00 -23.94 8.33
CA PHE A 142 -0.83 -22.95 9.01
C PHE A 142 -2.15 -23.57 9.49
N VAL A 143 -2.68 -23.04 10.59
CA VAL A 143 -3.91 -23.51 11.21
C VAL A 143 -4.87 -22.33 11.36
N TYR A 144 -6.11 -22.53 10.97
CA TYR A 144 -7.16 -21.54 11.15
C TYR A 144 -7.76 -21.61 12.55
N ALA A 145 -8.22 -20.45 13.03
CA ALA A 145 -8.89 -20.34 14.31
C ALA A 145 -10.27 -21.03 14.30
N ASP A 146 -10.69 -21.50 15.46
CA ASP A 146 -12.10 -21.85 15.70
C ASP A 146 -12.97 -20.59 15.83
N VAL A 147 -14.28 -20.76 15.99
CA VAL A 147 -15.23 -19.64 16.03
C VAL A 147 -14.93 -18.63 17.14
N ASP A 148 -14.41 -19.07 18.28
CA ASP A 148 -14.11 -18.22 19.43
C ASP A 148 -12.75 -17.51 19.28
N GLY A 149 -11.89 -18.04 18.43
CA GLY A 149 -10.55 -17.50 18.13
C GLY A 149 -10.49 -16.56 16.92
N LEU A 150 -11.60 -16.32 16.21
CA LEU A 150 -11.60 -15.46 15.03
C LEU A 150 -11.09 -14.05 15.34
N GLY A 151 -10.40 -13.45 14.36
CA GLY A 151 -9.99 -12.04 14.41
C GLY A 151 -11.14 -11.08 14.17
N SER A 152 -10.98 -9.85 14.64
CA SER A 152 -11.90 -8.74 14.40
C SER A 152 -11.49 -7.92 13.17
N TYR A 153 -12.41 -7.07 12.68
CA TYR A 153 -12.14 -6.14 11.58
C TYR A 153 -12.55 -4.72 11.99
N THR A 154 -11.66 -3.77 11.75
CA THR A 154 -11.90 -2.34 12.02
C THR A 154 -11.43 -1.52 10.82
N ASP A 155 -12.25 -0.57 10.38
CA ASP A 155 -11.81 0.49 9.45
C ASP A 155 -11.26 1.68 10.25
N ASP A 156 -10.12 2.24 9.81
CA ASP A 156 -9.51 3.44 10.37
C ASP A 156 -8.94 4.31 9.24
N ASP A 157 -9.64 5.37 8.87
CA ASP A 157 -9.28 6.32 7.82
C ASP A 157 -8.42 7.50 8.30
N SER A 158 -8.01 7.51 9.56
CA SER A 158 -7.26 8.61 10.16
C SER A 158 -5.77 8.67 9.75
N PHE A 159 -5.23 7.61 9.15
CA PHE A 159 -3.78 7.48 8.95
C PHE A 159 -3.19 8.41 7.90
N ASP A 160 -3.95 8.89 6.92
CA ASP A 160 -3.48 9.95 6.01
C ASP A 160 -3.15 11.23 6.78
N GLU A 161 -4.06 11.68 7.65
CA GLU A 161 -3.87 12.89 8.46
C GLU A 161 -2.73 12.71 9.46
N ARG A 162 -2.63 11.55 10.10
CA ARG A 162 -1.53 11.23 11.02
C ARG A 162 -0.18 11.21 10.31
N HIS A 163 -0.12 10.65 9.10
CA HIS A 163 1.10 10.69 8.28
C HIS A 163 1.47 12.13 7.90
N ILE A 164 0.50 12.94 7.47
CA ILE A 164 0.74 14.35 7.14
C ILE A 164 1.25 15.09 8.39
N GLU A 165 0.70 14.83 9.57
CA GLU A 165 1.15 15.45 10.80
C GLU A 165 2.62 15.10 11.12
N GLU A 166 3.03 13.83 10.94
CA GLU A 166 4.44 13.44 11.07
C GLU A 166 5.33 14.20 10.09
N VAL A 167 4.90 14.35 8.83
CA VAL A 167 5.65 15.12 7.81
C VAL A 167 5.77 16.59 8.24
N MET A 168 4.68 17.19 8.73
CA MET A 168 4.66 18.60 9.15
C MET A 168 5.54 18.87 10.38
N ASN A 169 5.81 17.83 11.20
CA ASN A 169 6.65 17.92 12.40
C ASN A 169 8.14 17.58 12.14
N LEU A 170 8.54 17.32 10.89
CA LEU A 170 9.94 17.07 10.56
C LEU A 170 10.80 18.32 10.85
N GLU A 171 11.84 18.17 11.66
CA GLU A 171 12.77 19.25 12.03
C GLU A 171 13.46 19.93 10.82
N LEU A 172 13.60 19.18 9.71
CA LEU A 172 14.23 19.68 8.48
C LEU A 172 13.28 20.50 7.60
N LEU A 173 11.99 20.54 7.93
CA LEU A 173 10.97 21.25 7.15
C LEU A 173 10.78 22.68 7.68
N ASP A 174 11.24 23.66 6.91
CA ASP A 174 10.92 25.07 7.16
C ASP A 174 9.56 25.41 6.54
N LEU A 175 8.50 25.18 7.31
CA LEU A 175 7.12 25.42 6.90
C LEU A 175 6.85 26.87 6.51
N GLU A 176 7.43 27.83 7.22
CA GLU A 176 7.23 29.25 6.94
C GLU A 176 7.89 29.66 5.61
N ALA A 177 9.09 29.12 5.33
CA ALA A 177 9.74 29.35 4.05
C ALA A 177 8.92 28.76 2.88
N VAL A 178 8.38 27.55 3.06
CA VAL A 178 7.52 26.90 2.03
C VAL A 178 6.26 27.72 1.79
N LYS A 179 5.52 28.11 2.84
CA LYS A 179 4.29 28.92 2.73
C LYS A 179 4.53 30.30 2.14
N ASN A 180 5.62 30.94 2.51
CA ASN A 180 5.97 32.28 2.02
C ASN A 180 6.38 32.28 0.54
N ARG A 181 6.94 31.17 0.04
CA ARG A 181 7.34 31.03 -1.36
C ARG A 181 6.14 30.96 -2.33
N LYS A 182 4.98 30.50 -1.84
CA LYS A 182 3.73 30.35 -2.63
C LYS A 182 3.97 29.55 -3.91
N PHE A 183 4.48 28.34 -3.74
CA PHE A 183 4.72 27.44 -4.87
C PHE A 183 3.44 27.17 -5.64
N ARG A 184 3.58 27.05 -6.97
CA ARG A 184 2.54 26.59 -7.89
C ARG A 184 3.02 25.31 -8.57
N VAL A 185 2.31 24.20 -8.36
CA VAL A 185 2.73 22.89 -8.84
C VAL A 185 1.67 22.23 -9.72
N VAL A 186 2.11 21.36 -10.62
CA VAL A 186 1.23 20.40 -11.30
C VAL A 186 1.48 19.03 -10.70
N VAL A 187 0.42 18.30 -10.40
CA VAL A 187 0.49 16.96 -9.81
C VAL A 187 -0.18 15.97 -10.75
N ASP A 188 0.48 14.87 -11.05
CA ASP A 188 -0.12 13.74 -11.75
C ASP A 188 -0.10 12.52 -10.83
N SER A 189 -1.28 12.00 -10.48
CA SER A 189 -1.47 10.86 -9.58
C SER A 189 -1.98 9.62 -10.31
N ILE A 190 -1.96 9.59 -11.63
CA ILE A 190 -2.37 8.48 -12.52
C ILE A 190 -3.73 7.84 -12.17
N ASN A 191 -4.63 8.59 -11.56
CA ASN A 191 -5.88 8.09 -10.96
C ASN A 191 -5.66 7.04 -9.85
N SER A 192 -4.65 7.27 -9.00
CA SER A 192 -4.33 6.42 -7.85
C SER A 192 -4.30 7.21 -6.53
N VAL A 193 -3.74 6.62 -5.48
CA VAL A 193 -3.80 7.12 -4.10
C VAL A 193 -3.10 8.46 -3.87
N GLY A 194 -2.21 8.87 -4.76
CA GLY A 194 -1.65 10.22 -4.74
C GLY A 194 -2.71 11.31 -4.79
N GLY A 195 -3.83 11.07 -5.51
CA GLY A 195 -4.98 11.98 -5.55
C GLY A 195 -5.77 12.08 -4.23
N VAL A 196 -5.55 11.16 -3.29
CA VAL A 196 -6.20 11.19 -1.96
C VAL A 196 -5.38 11.98 -0.95
N ILE A 197 -4.08 11.69 -0.84
CA ILE A 197 -3.24 12.27 0.20
C ILE A 197 -2.60 13.62 -0.19
N LEU A 198 -2.17 13.77 -1.47
CA LEU A 198 -1.45 14.97 -1.86
C LEU A 198 -2.26 16.26 -1.76
N PRO A 199 -3.56 16.33 -2.08
CA PRO A 199 -4.35 17.55 -1.85
C PRO A 199 -4.28 17.99 -0.39
N LYS A 200 -4.47 17.07 0.56
CA LYS A 200 -4.41 17.34 2.00
C LYS A 200 -3.04 17.88 2.42
N LEU A 201 -1.95 17.28 1.92
CA LEU A 201 -0.58 17.72 2.22
C LEU A 201 -0.29 19.11 1.61
N LEU A 202 -0.62 19.32 0.35
CA LEU A 202 -0.35 20.57 -0.36
C LEU A 202 -1.14 21.74 0.24
N ASP A 203 -2.40 21.51 0.64
CA ASP A 203 -3.21 22.50 1.38
C ASP A 203 -2.53 22.90 2.71
N ARG A 204 -2.03 21.94 3.47
CA ARG A 204 -1.30 22.18 4.73
C ARG A 204 0.00 22.98 4.50
N LEU A 205 0.67 22.76 3.38
CA LEU A 205 1.88 23.46 2.97
C LEU A 205 1.59 24.83 2.34
N GLY A 206 0.33 25.18 2.07
CA GLY A 206 -0.04 26.45 1.41
C GLY A 206 0.43 26.52 -0.05
N VAL A 207 0.52 25.40 -0.73
CA VAL A 207 0.96 25.27 -2.12
C VAL A 207 -0.25 25.34 -3.05
N GLU A 208 -0.19 26.15 -4.09
CA GLU A 208 -1.20 26.18 -5.17
C GLU A 208 -0.93 25.03 -6.13
N TYR A 209 -1.95 24.23 -6.45
CA TYR A 209 -1.75 23.06 -7.30
C TYR A 209 -2.84 22.87 -8.35
N LYS A 210 -2.44 22.22 -9.46
CA LYS A 210 -3.34 21.69 -10.47
C LYS A 210 -3.14 20.18 -10.55
N PHE A 211 -4.21 19.40 -10.39
CA PHE A 211 -4.16 17.96 -10.61
C PHE A 211 -4.42 17.59 -12.06
N LEU A 212 -3.60 16.65 -12.55
CA LEU A 212 -3.87 15.79 -13.67
C LEU A 212 -4.15 14.40 -13.11
N ASN A 213 -5.21 13.72 -13.60
CA ASN A 213 -5.51 12.35 -13.21
C ASN A 213 -5.57 12.14 -11.68
N GLY A 214 -6.32 13.02 -10.98
CA GLY A 214 -6.37 13.06 -9.52
C GLY A 214 -7.46 12.19 -8.88
N GLU A 215 -8.32 11.51 -9.66
CA GLU A 215 -9.40 10.67 -9.13
C GLU A 215 -8.89 9.25 -8.86
N ALA A 216 -9.00 8.78 -7.61
CA ALA A 216 -8.48 7.46 -7.20
C ALA A 216 -9.37 6.29 -7.70
N THR A 217 -9.62 6.23 -9.00
CA THR A 217 -10.46 5.22 -9.65
C THR A 217 -9.73 3.92 -9.94
N GLY A 218 -8.39 3.96 -10.00
CA GLY A 218 -7.55 2.83 -10.40
C GLY A 218 -7.57 2.53 -11.90
N ASP A 219 -8.28 3.33 -12.69
CA ASP A 219 -8.19 3.31 -14.15
C ASP A 219 -7.06 4.27 -14.56
N PHE A 220 -5.86 3.72 -14.62
CA PHE A 220 -4.64 4.48 -14.85
C PHE A 220 -4.70 5.23 -16.18
N ALA A 221 -4.54 6.55 -16.12
CA ALA A 221 -4.62 7.42 -17.29
C ALA A 221 -3.50 7.20 -18.31
N HIS A 222 -2.37 6.70 -17.85
CA HIS A 222 -1.23 6.30 -18.67
C HIS A 222 -0.49 5.13 -18.02
N ASN A 223 0.59 4.65 -18.64
CA ASN A 223 1.44 3.63 -18.02
C ASN A 223 2.04 4.19 -16.71
N PRO A 224 1.88 3.49 -15.58
CA PRO A 224 2.33 3.98 -14.27
C PRO A 224 3.85 4.06 -14.11
N GLU A 225 4.63 3.39 -14.96
CA GLU A 225 6.09 3.45 -14.89
C GLU A 225 6.59 4.90 -15.13
N PRO A 226 7.30 5.54 -14.18
CA PRO A 226 7.63 6.97 -14.24
C PRO A 226 8.85 7.26 -15.12
N ILE A 227 8.78 6.87 -16.40
CA ILE A 227 9.77 7.20 -17.43
C ILE A 227 9.27 8.35 -18.32
N ALA A 228 10.18 9.11 -18.93
CA ALA A 228 9.85 10.29 -19.71
C ALA A 228 8.77 10.03 -20.78
N ALA A 229 8.78 8.87 -21.41
CA ALA A 229 7.79 8.50 -22.44
C ALA A 229 6.34 8.45 -21.90
N ASN A 230 6.16 8.20 -20.62
CA ASN A 230 4.86 8.09 -19.93
C ASN A 230 4.44 9.42 -19.27
N LEU A 231 5.36 10.41 -19.17
CA LEU A 231 5.16 11.64 -18.42
C LEU A 231 4.92 12.86 -19.33
N THR A 232 4.67 12.66 -20.63
CA THR A 232 4.52 13.76 -21.61
C THR A 232 3.41 14.73 -21.22
N GLY A 233 2.29 14.25 -20.67
CA GLY A 233 1.17 15.10 -20.29
C GLY A 233 1.53 16.15 -19.23
N ILE A 234 2.22 15.75 -18.16
CA ILE A 234 2.66 16.69 -17.11
C ILE A 234 3.82 17.56 -17.61
N MET A 235 4.74 17.01 -18.41
CA MET A 235 5.83 17.80 -19.01
C MET A 235 5.28 18.92 -19.90
N ASP A 236 4.29 18.63 -20.75
CA ASP A 236 3.63 19.62 -21.62
C ASP A 236 2.86 20.66 -20.79
N GLU A 237 2.25 20.26 -19.68
CA GLU A 237 1.53 21.19 -18.82
C GLU A 237 2.50 22.16 -18.12
N VAL A 238 3.60 21.67 -17.57
CA VAL A 238 4.63 22.51 -16.95
C VAL A 238 5.28 23.42 -18.00
N ALA A 239 5.51 22.93 -19.22
CA ALA A 239 6.11 23.71 -20.31
C ALA A 239 5.25 24.91 -20.76
N LYS A 240 3.93 24.90 -20.50
CA LYS A 240 3.07 26.07 -20.73
C LYS A 240 3.45 27.30 -19.88
N GLY A 241 4.20 27.04 -18.79
CA GLY A 241 4.66 28.06 -17.86
C GLY A 241 3.67 28.36 -16.74
N GLY A 242 4.16 29.11 -15.76
CA GLY A 242 3.36 29.51 -14.58
C GLY A 242 3.38 28.49 -13.43
N TYR A 243 4.19 27.46 -13.51
CA TYR A 243 4.42 26.47 -12.48
C TYR A 243 5.90 26.44 -12.08
N ASP A 244 6.16 26.19 -10.80
CA ASP A 244 7.52 26.06 -10.27
C ASP A 244 8.06 24.63 -10.49
N LEU A 245 7.18 23.60 -10.43
CA LEU A 245 7.56 22.21 -10.66
C LEU A 245 6.35 21.30 -10.99
N GLY A 246 6.64 20.10 -11.49
CA GLY A 246 5.70 19.00 -11.63
C GLY A 246 6.02 17.87 -10.66
N ILE A 247 5.00 17.25 -10.08
CA ILE A 247 5.09 16.12 -9.16
C ILE A 247 4.32 14.97 -9.77
N VAL A 248 4.97 13.80 -9.86
CA VAL A 248 4.33 12.57 -10.34
C VAL A 248 4.39 11.51 -9.25
N VAL A 249 3.25 10.89 -8.97
CA VAL A 249 3.13 9.81 -7.98
C VAL A 249 2.38 8.64 -8.60
N ASP A 250 3.02 7.47 -8.61
CA ASP A 250 2.41 6.23 -9.11
C ASP A 250 1.56 5.49 -8.07
#